data_805d56cda945e866b90ddf9d6828d5ac
#
_entry.id   805d56cda945e866b90ddf9d6828d5ac
#
_cell.length_a   1.000
_cell.length_b   1.000
_cell.length_c   1.000
_cell.angle_alpha   90.00
_cell.angle_beta   90.00
_cell.angle_gamma   90.00
#
_symmetry.space_group_name_H-M   'P 1'
#
loop_
_entity.id
_entity.type
_entity.pdbx_description
1 polymer ?
#
loop_
_entity_poly.entity_id
_entity_poly.type
_entity_poly.pdbx_seq_one_letter_code
_entity_poly.pdbx_strand_id
1 'polypeptide(L)'
;RGSGQWVGKGFETKRSLLINSLLNAYPIPPLYFQKTTTDTNEILLSCLDGKQRLSTLFDFIDGKYPLHPDTPPARFDDESYELANKYFTDLDAECQEEILRYKFLIYCFECVEEDDEDLISEIFFRLNSGVPLSGGQKSISLVDLDTAKFVKSLLNDKFFSQICRFSALQRRKGDDLCALMQTMLLLDYKNGFYDLNTISENDVMTYAGSIKHNYTEEQRELLFDVIDYLEKAFPEPDKNLKKINIPVVAVVAVRAMGDNYNTTKSIYRVGPMYFRKWFSHFFTECYEDYRQYCSSGSIKKEKTLKRIEIMENSLVDYFELNDITEQIVDSLTEETTSTEDNLSENSSYDSENESSKSTGNVEIPLEELLEENKTA
;
A
#
# COMPACT_ATOMS: atom_id res chain seq x y z
N ARG A 1 -28.30 -4.00 14.57
CA ARG A 1 -27.75 -5.32 14.95
C ARG A 1 -26.46 -5.49 14.17
N GLY A 2 -25.35 -4.93 14.70
CA GLY A 2 -24.00 -5.16 14.18
C GLY A 2 -23.58 -6.57 14.53
N SER A 3 -23.70 -7.45 13.57
CA SER A 3 -23.26 -8.83 13.68
C SER A 3 -21.78 -8.93 13.36
N GLY A 4 -21.01 -9.58 14.21
CA GLY A 4 -20.19 -10.53 13.59
C GLY A 4 -18.72 -10.58 13.86
N GLN A 5 -18.04 -9.68 14.53
CA GLN A 5 -16.61 -9.91 14.85
C GLN A 5 -16.41 -10.84 16.04
N TRP A 6 -17.40 -10.92 16.93
CA TRP A 6 -17.32 -11.65 18.20
C TRP A 6 -18.32 -12.81 18.30
N VAL A 7 -18.86 -13.28 17.18
CA VAL A 7 -19.79 -14.42 17.12
C VAL A 7 -19.08 -15.61 16.48
N GLY A 8 -19.05 -16.75 17.15
CA GLY A 8 -18.44 -17.99 16.68
C GLY A 8 -17.50 -18.64 17.71
N LYS A 9 -16.84 -19.71 17.32
CA LYS A 9 -15.85 -20.40 18.20
C LYS A 9 -14.79 -19.39 18.68
N GLY A 10 -14.66 -19.25 19.99
CA GLY A 10 -13.72 -18.33 20.64
C GLY A 10 -14.34 -16.99 21.07
N PHE A 11 -15.65 -16.76 20.91
CA PHE A 11 -16.33 -15.56 21.40
C PHE A 11 -16.23 -15.41 22.92
N GLU A 12 -16.51 -16.49 23.66
CA GLU A 12 -16.44 -16.51 25.12
C GLU A 12 -15.03 -16.25 25.64
N THR A 13 -14.03 -16.81 24.96
CA THR A 13 -12.61 -16.57 25.27
C THR A 13 -12.25 -15.10 25.05
N LYS A 14 -12.72 -14.47 23.95
CA LYS A 14 -12.43 -13.05 23.66
C LYS A 14 -13.06 -12.11 24.69
N ARG A 15 -14.30 -12.39 25.12
CA ARG A 15 -14.95 -11.60 26.19
C ARG A 15 -14.16 -11.66 27.48
N SER A 16 -13.75 -12.86 27.87
CA SER A 16 -13.00 -13.09 29.10
C SER A 16 -11.61 -12.47 29.05
N LEU A 17 -10.93 -12.52 27.88
CA LEU A 17 -9.65 -11.86 27.69
C LEU A 17 -9.76 -10.32 27.73
N LEU A 18 -10.90 -9.74 27.34
CA LEU A 18 -11.11 -8.30 27.54
C LEU A 18 -11.13 -7.94 29.02
N ILE A 19 -11.89 -8.67 29.86
CA ILE A 19 -11.93 -8.44 31.28
C ILE A 19 -10.57 -8.65 31.94
N ASN A 20 -9.86 -9.73 31.55
CA ASN A 20 -8.49 -9.97 31.99
C ASN A 20 -7.54 -8.81 31.60
N SER A 21 -7.72 -8.23 30.41
CA SER A 21 -6.90 -7.10 29.95
C SER A 21 -7.15 -5.83 30.74
N LEU A 22 -8.41 -5.58 31.16
CA LEU A 22 -8.75 -4.46 32.04
C LEU A 22 -8.02 -4.58 33.40
N LEU A 23 -8.09 -5.75 34.01
CA LEU A 23 -7.48 -6.01 35.32
C LEU A 23 -5.94 -5.99 35.26
N ASN A 24 -5.32 -6.45 34.19
CA ASN A 24 -3.86 -6.42 34.03
C ASN A 24 -3.34 -5.10 33.44
N ALA A 25 -4.18 -4.08 33.28
CA ALA A 25 -3.83 -2.80 32.68
C ALA A 25 -3.20 -2.93 31.28
N TYR A 26 -3.57 -3.97 30.53
CA TYR A 26 -3.10 -4.11 29.13
C TYR A 26 -3.76 -3.05 28.26
N PRO A 27 -3.04 -2.55 27.22
CA PRO A 27 -3.58 -1.54 26.32
C PRO A 27 -4.86 -2.03 25.64
N ILE A 28 -5.96 -1.29 25.82
CA ILE A 28 -7.23 -1.52 25.14
C ILE A 28 -7.40 -0.42 24.10
N PRO A 29 -7.78 -0.76 22.84
CA PRO A 29 -8.02 0.24 21.82
C PRO A 29 -9.03 1.29 22.30
N PRO A 30 -8.84 2.58 21.93
CA PRO A 30 -9.76 3.65 22.32
C PRO A 30 -11.18 3.41 21.83
N LEU A 31 -12.15 4.03 22.49
CA LEU A 31 -13.53 4.09 22.05
C LEU A 31 -13.72 5.33 21.17
N TYR A 32 -14.60 5.23 20.19
CA TYR A 32 -14.89 6.34 19.27
C TYR A 32 -16.38 6.66 19.30
N PHE A 33 -16.70 7.93 19.54
CA PHE A 33 -18.07 8.42 19.62
C PHE A 33 -18.27 9.60 18.68
N GLN A 34 -19.47 9.67 18.11
CA GLN A 34 -19.99 10.87 17.48
C GLN A 34 -20.81 11.62 18.53
N LYS A 35 -20.52 12.90 18.72
CA LYS A 35 -21.30 13.81 19.53
C LYS A 35 -22.25 14.59 18.62
N THR A 36 -23.52 14.54 18.92
CA THR A 36 -24.55 15.32 18.23
C THR A 36 -25.30 16.13 19.26
N THR A 37 -25.53 17.41 18.98
CA THR A 37 -26.36 18.27 19.82
C THR A 37 -27.76 18.33 19.20
N THR A 38 -28.79 17.98 19.95
CA THR A 38 -30.18 18.07 19.50
C THR A 38 -30.68 19.50 19.51
N ASP A 39 -31.82 19.76 18.83
CA ASP A 39 -32.51 21.05 18.85
C ASP A 39 -32.90 21.50 20.27
N THR A 40 -32.97 20.56 21.22
CA THR A 40 -33.23 20.80 22.65
C THR A 40 -31.98 21.04 23.47
N ASN A 41 -30.80 21.22 22.82
CA ASN A 41 -29.48 21.33 23.46
C ASN A 41 -29.06 20.08 24.28
N GLU A 42 -29.66 18.93 24.04
CA GLU A 42 -29.20 17.68 24.61
C GLU A 42 -28.02 17.11 23.81
N ILE A 43 -27.01 16.62 24.53
CA ILE A 43 -25.86 15.95 23.92
C ILE A 43 -26.13 14.47 23.77
N LEU A 44 -26.13 13.97 22.54
CA LEU A 44 -26.21 12.55 22.23
C LEU A 44 -24.82 12.05 21.84
N LEU A 45 -24.42 10.91 22.43
CA LEU A 45 -23.18 10.23 22.08
C LEU A 45 -23.48 8.90 21.39
N SER A 46 -23.19 8.83 20.11
CA SER A 46 -23.33 7.60 19.29
C SER A 46 -22.00 6.87 19.20
N CYS A 47 -21.96 5.61 19.65
CA CYS A 47 -20.73 4.83 19.59
C CYS A 47 -20.44 4.37 18.16
N LEU A 48 -19.35 4.86 17.57
CA LEU A 48 -18.86 4.51 16.24
C LEU A 48 -18.04 3.22 16.28
N ASP A 49 -17.10 3.10 17.23
CA ASP A 49 -16.35 1.86 17.49
C ASP A 49 -16.18 1.63 18.99
N GLY A 50 -16.19 0.36 19.38
CA GLY A 50 -16.06 -0.09 20.76
C GLY A 50 -17.36 -0.58 21.38
N LYS A 51 -18.50 -0.56 20.67
CA LYS A 51 -19.79 -1.01 21.18
C LYS A 51 -19.75 -2.43 21.75
N GLN A 52 -19.05 -3.35 21.10
CA GLN A 52 -18.92 -4.73 21.57
C GLN A 52 -18.11 -4.81 22.88
N ARG A 53 -17.07 -3.97 23.03
CA ARG A 53 -16.26 -3.88 24.26
C ARG A 53 -17.09 -3.38 25.41
N LEU A 54 -17.84 -2.32 25.22
CA LEU A 54 -18.76 -1.78 26.23
C LEU A 54 -19.86 -2.78 26.60
N SER A 55 -20.52 -3.37 25.60
CA SER A 55 -21.57 -4.38 25.87
C SER A 55 -21.00 -5.59 26.61
N THR A 56 -19.78 -6.05 26.26
CA THR A 56 -19.12 -7.14 26.99
C THR A 56 -18.88 -6.80 28.44
N LEU A 57 -18.39 -5.59 28.72
CA LEU A 57 -18.14 -5.13 30.07
C LEU A 57 -19.42 -5.02 30.89
N PHE A 58 -20.45 -4.34 30.35
CA PHE A 58 -21.73 -4.19 31.04
C PHE A 58 -22.42 -5.53 31.27
N ASP A 59 -22.42 -6.42 30.25
CA ASP A 59 -23.00 -7.76 30.37
C ASP A 59 -22.28 -8.60 31.45
N PHE A 60 -20.98 -8.39 31.66
CA PHE A 60 -20.22 -9.04 32.70
C PHE A 60 -20.56 -8.47 34.10
N ILE A 61 -20.60 -7.14 34.24
CA ILE A 61 -20.99 -6.47 35.48
C ILE A 61 -22.41 -6.84 35.88
N ASP A 62 -23.32 -6.95 34.90
CA ASP A 62 -24.70 -7.40 35.12
C ASP A 62 -24.83 -8.91 35.43
N GLY A 63 -23.70 -9.64 35.48
CA GLY A 63 -23.69 -11.07 35.83
C GLY A 63 -24.33 -11.97 34.74
N LYS A 64 -24.35 -11.53 33.45
CA LYS A 64 -24.96 -12.30 32.37
C LYS A 64 -24.15 -13.49 31.91
N TYR A 65 -22.85 -13.54 32.22
CA TYR A 65 -21.98 -14.65 31.87
C TYR A 65 -20.78 -14.74 32.84
N PRO A 66 -20.22 -15.96 33.06
CA PRO A 66 -18.96 -16.15 33.79
C PRO A 66 -17.78 -15.99 32.85
N LEU A 67 -16.59 -15.75 33.38
CA LEU A 67 -15.35 -15.82 32.64
C LEU A 67 -15.04 -17.26 32.17
N HIS A 68 -14.41 -17.38 31.02
CA HIS A 68 -14.07 -18.67 30.42
C HIS A 68 -13.10 -19.47 31.34
N PRO A 69 -13.19 -20.81 31.36
CA PRO A 69 -12.31 -21.65 32.21
C PRO A 69 -10.80 -21.43 31.95
N ASP A 70 -10.42 -21.08 30.71
CA ASP A 70 -9.04 -20.80 30.32
C ASP A 70 -8.62 -19.34 30.51
N THR A 71 -9.41 -18.52 31.25
CA THR A 71 -9.06 -17.14 31.52
C THR A 71 -7.85 -17.07 32.44
N PRO A 72 -6.73 -16.42 32.00
CA PRO A 72 -5.56 -16.29 32.85
C PRO A 72 -5.87 -15.48 34.11
N PRO A 73 -5.11 -15.65 35.20
CA PRO A 73 -5.27 -14.81 36.40
C PRO A 73 -4.97 -13.35 36.13
N ALA A 74 -5.56 -12.45 36.89
CA ALA A 74 -5.14 -11.06 36.95
C ALA A 74 -3.98 -10.91 37.92
N ARG A 75 -3.08 -9.94 37.65
CA ARG A 75 -1.93 -9.63 38.52
C ARG A 75 -1.77 -8.13 38.65
N PHE A 76 -2.01 -7.63 39.83
CA PHE A 76 -1.81 -6.24 40.19
C PHE A 76 -1.58 -6.15 41.73
N ASP A 77 -0.97 -5.09 42.18
CA ASP A 77 -0.62 -4.86 43.59
C ASP A 77 0.16 -6.02 44.25
N ASP A 78 1.07 -6.66 43.45
CA ASP A 78 1.88 -7.82 43.87
C ASP A 78 1.07 -9.09 44.22
N GLU A 79 -0.22 -9.12 43.92
CA GLU A 79 -1.10 -10.25 44.14
C GLU A 79 -1.57 -10.91 42.83
N SER A 80 -2.05 -12.16 42.91
CA SER A 80 -2.58 -12.92 41.78
C SER A 80 -4.00 -13.38 42.09
N TYR A 81 -4.93 -12.99 41.23
CA TYR A 81 -6.36 -13.24 41.38
C TYR A 81 -6.85 -14.24 40.35
N GLU A 82 -7.40 -15.35 40.76
CA GLU A 82 -8.01 -16.33 39.88
C GLU A 82 -9.32 -15.81 39.28
N LEU A 83 -9.45 -15.87 37.96
CA LEU A 83 -10.60 -15.32 37.23
C LEU A 83 -11.48 -16.40 36.57
N ALA A 84 -10.95 -17.59 36.34
CA ALA A 84 -11.62 -18.66 35.61
C ALA A 84 -12.97 -19.05 36.25
N ASN A 85 -14.01 -19.18 35.41
CA ASN A 85 -15.38 -19.56 35.82
C ASN A 85 -16.09 -18.61 36.79
N LYS A 86 -15.51 -17.44 37.10
CA LYS A 86 -16.12 -16.48 38.02
C LYS A 86 -17.07 -15.52 37.29
N TYR A 87 -18.22 -15.27 37.87
CA TYR A 87 -19.06 -14.11 37.55
C TYR A 87 -18.46 -12.84 38.18
N PHE A 88 -18.95 -11.67 37.83
CA PHE A 88 -18.49 -10.42 38.39
C PHE A 88 -18.61 -10.40 39.91
N THR A 89 -19.74 -10.89 40.45
CA THR A 89 -20.02 -10.98 41.91
C THR A 89 -19.15 -11.98 42.65
N ASP A 90 -18.53 -12.94 41.93
CA ASP A 90 -17.67 -13.97 42.51
C ASP A 90 -16.19 -13.54 42.52
N LEU A 91 -15.88 -12.40 41.88
CA LEU A 91 -14.54 -11.83 41.90
C LEU A 91 -14.21 -11.26 43.25
N ASP A 92 -12.93 -11.24 43.59
CA ASP A 92 -12.39 -10.56 44.75
C ASP A 92 -12.76 -9.07 44.70
N ALA A 93 -12.98 -8.43 45.87
CA ALA A 93 -13.46 -7.05 45.92
C ALA A 93 -12.54 -6.06 45.19
N GLU A 94 -11.25 -6.28 45.28
CA GLU A 94 -10.21 -5.51 44.61
C GLU A 94 -10.38 -5.59 43.07
N CYS A 95 -10.66 -6.78 42.53
CA CYS A 95 -10.91 -6.97 41.07
C CYS A 95 -12.20 -6.26 40.63
N GLN A 96 -13.25 -6.31 41.45
CA GLN A 96 -14.51 -5.60 41.15
C GLN A 96 -14.27 -4.10 41.12
N GLU A 97 -13.53 -3.57 42.09
CA GLU A 97 -13.22 -2.14 42.18
C GLU A 97 -12.36 -1.66 41.02
N GLU A 98 -11.33 -2.42 40.59
CA GLU A 98 -10.50 -2.09 39.44
C GLU A 98 -11.31 -2.06 38.15
N ILE A 99 -12.24 -3.00 37.97
CA ILE A 99 -13.13 -2.99 36.76
C ILE A 99 -14.02 -1.74 36.77
N LEU A 100 -14.60 -1.38 37.92
CA LEU A 100 -15.51 -0.22 38.04
C LEU A 100 -14.78 1.11 37.89
N ARG A 101 -13.52 1.18 38.28
CA ARG A 101 -12.66 2.37 38.17
C ARG A 101 -11.98 2.53 36.82
N TYR A 102 -12.05 1.55 35.96
CA TYR A 102 -11.32 1.58 34.69
C TYR A 102 -11.70 2.77 33.80
N LYS A 103 -10.72 3.50 33.31
CA LYS A 103 -10.91 4.68 32.47
C LYS A 103 -10.58 4.33 31.03
N PHE A 104 -11.58 4.37 30.16
CA PHE A 104 -11.38 4.25 28.72
C PHE A 104 -10.87 5.55 28.11
N LEU A 105 -9.92 5.45 27.20
CA LEU A 105 -9.61 6.54 26.29
C LEU A 105 -10.74 6.67 25.27
N ILE A 106 -11.33 7.86 25.16
CA ILE A 106 -12.46 8.12 24.27
C ILE A 106 -12.09 9.26 23.32
N TYR A 107 -12.26 9.04 22.02
CA TYR A 107 -12.24 10.08 21.01
C TYR A 107 -13.67 10.45 20.64
N CYS A 108 -14.00 11.73 20.74
CA CYS A 108 -15.29 12.27 20.33
C CYS A 108 -15.11 13.10 19.06
N PHE A 109 -15.95 12.83 18.06
CA PHE A 109 -16.09 13.63 16.85
C PHE A 109 -17.38 14.46 16.95
N GLU A 110 -17.30 15.74 16.71
CA GLU A 110 -18.44 16.63 16.66
C GLU A 110 -18.69 17.05 15.21
N CYS A 111 -19.89 16.83 14.70
CA CYS A 111 -20.30 17.34 13.39
C CYS A 111 -20.80 18.77 13.57
N VAL A 112 -20.22 19.68 12.81
CA VAL A 112 -20.58 21.11 12.82
C VAL A 112 -21.31 21.52 11.53
N GLU A 113 -21.03 20.82 10.42
CA GLU A 113 -21.58 21.10 9.10
C GLU A 113 -22.27 19.84 8.50
N GLU A 114 -23.17 20.04 7.53
CA GLU A 114 -23.88 18.92 6.87
C GLU A 114 -22.92 17.95 6.14
N ASP A 115 -21.80 18.45 5.60
CA ASP A 115 -20.78 17.62 4.92
C ASP A 115 -19.97 16.73 5.88
N ASP A 116 -20.04 16.96 7.19
CA ASP A 116 -19.36 16.15 8.20
C ASP A 116 -19.92 14.73 8.35
N GLU A 117 -21.16 14.47 7.90
CA GLU A 117 -21.74 13.12 7.93
C GLU A 117 -20.98 12.14 7.03
N ASP A 118 -20.51 12.60 5.86
CA ASP A 118 -19.69 11.79 4.96
C ASP A 118 -18.32 11.49 5.58
N LEU A 119 -17.72 12.45 6.26
CA LEU A 119 -16.46 12.28 6.99
C LEU A 119 -16.61 11.28 8.15
N ILE A 120 -17.69 11.40 8.93
CA ILE A 120 -17.98 10.45 10.03
C ILE A 120 -18.23 9.05 9.47
N SER A 121 -18.95 8.94 8.37
CA SER A 121 -19.18 7.65 7.68
C SER A 121 -17.87 7.04 7.21
N GLU A 122 -16.94 7.83 6.70
CA GLU A 122 -15.61 7.36 6.30
C GLU A 122 -14.76 6.94 7.52
N ILE A 123 -14.77 7.72 8.60
CA ILE A 123 -14.10 7.36 9.86
C ILE A 123 -14.67 6.06 10.41
N PHE A 124 -15.99 5.94 10.47
CA PHE A 124 -16.68 4.71 10.90
C PHE A 124 -16.29 3.52 10.03
N PHE A 125 -16.26 3.69 8.72
CA PHE A 125 -15.83 2.66 7.78
C PHE A 125 -14.37 2.26 8.04
N ARG A 126 -13.46 3.22 8.25
CA ARG A 126 -12.03 2.95 8.52
C ARG A 126 -11.83 2.25 9.86
N LEU A 127 -12.49 2.68 10.92
CA LEU A 127 -12.43 2.08 12.25
C LEU A 127 -13.01 0.66 12.28
N ASN A 128 -14.16 0.45 11.64
CA ASN A 128 -14.81 -0.86 11.57
C ASN A 128 -14.25 -1.76 10.48
N SER A 129 -13.56 -1.18 9.51
CA SER A 129 -12.93 -1.94 8.46
C SER A 129 -11.79 -2.77 9.00
N GLY A 130 -11.60 -3.15 10.18
CA GLY A 130 -10.56 -4.02 10.74
C GLY A 130 -9.83 -4.88 9.69
N VAL A 131 -9.64 -4.28 8.51
CA VAL A 131 -8.93 -4.88 7.38
C VAL A 131 -7.48 -4.87 7.82
N PRO A 132 -6.92 -6.03 8.13
CA PRO A 132 -5.50 -6.10 8.41
C PRO A 132 -4.80 -5.45 7.22
N LEU A 133 -3.81 -4.60 7.49
CA LEU A 133 -2.96 -4.04 6.44
C LEU A 133 -2.61 -5.13 5.45
N SER A 134 -2.79 -4.88 4.16
CA SER A 134 -2.40 -5.81 3.10
C SER A 134 -0.89 -6.06 3.15
N GLY A 135 -0.43 -7.12 2.52
CA GLY A 135 1.00 -7.41 2.44
C GLY A 135 1.78 -6.23 1.84
N GLY A 136 1.23 -5.53 0.83
CA GLY A 136 1.83 -4.33 0.28
C GLY A 136 1.94 -3.20 1.31
N GLN A 137 0.89 -2.92 2.06
CA GLN A 137 0.91 -1.89 3.13
C GLN A 137 1.85 -2.24 4.29
N LYS A 138 2.01 -3.52 4.60
CA LYS A 138 2.98 -3.98 5.59
C LYS A 138 4.41 -3.90 5.07
N SER A 139 4.64 -4.22 3.79
CA SER A 139 6.00 -4.24 3.22
C SER A 139 6.68 -2.88 3.28
N ILE A 140 5.94 -1.77 3.07
CA ILE A 140 6.52 -0.43 3.14
C ILE A 140 7.02 -0.06 4.56
N SER A 141 6.50 -0.67 5.60
CA SER A 141 6.98 -0.47 6.97
C SER A 141 8.22 -1.30 7.32
N LEU A 142 8.57 -2.25 6.47
CA LEU A 142 9.73 -3.13 6.66
C LEU A 142 11.01 -2.60 5.99
N VAL A 143 10.89 -1.66 5.04
CA VAL A 143 12.04 -0.99 4.43
C VAL A 143 12.49 0.23 5.27
N ASP A 144 13.69 0.75 5.01
CA ASP A 144 14.15 2.01 5.61
C ASP A 144 13.38 3.23 5.08
N LEU A 145 13.54 4.38 5.76
CA LEU A 145 12.79 5.60 5.47
C LEU A 145 13.05 6.12 4.05
N ASP A 146 14.29 6.05 3.57
CA ASP A 146 14.66 6.58 2.26
C ASP A 146 14.10 5.71 1.15
N THR A 147 14.18 4.39 1.28
CA THR A 147 13.51 3.44 0.37
C THR A 147 11.99 3.63 0.40
N ALA A 148 11.40 3.84 1.58
CA ALA A 148 9.96 4.09 1.69
C ALA A 148 9.53 5.41 1.00
N LYS A 149 10.32 6.47 1.10
CA LYS A 149 10.08 7.74 0.39
C LYS A 149 10.20 7.54 -1.12
N PHE A 150 11.23 6.86 -1.58
CA PHE A 150 11.43 6.54 -2.99
C PHE A 150 10.28 5.73 -3.58
N VAL A 151 9.85 4.66 -2.92
CA VAL A 151 8.69 3.87 -3.34
C VAL A 151 7.41 4.72 -3.39
N LYS A 152 7.19 5.59 -2.40
CA LYS A 152 6.03 6.50 -2.39
C LYS A 152 6.08 7.54 -3.50
N SER A 153 7.26 8.06 -3.88
CA SER A 153 7.38 8.97 -5.01
C SER A 153 6.95 8.29 -6.30
N LEU A 154 7.43 7.07 -6.58
CA LEU A 154 7.04 6.31 -7.77
C LEU A 154 5.54 5.98 -7.83
N LEU A 155 4.89 5.73 -6.68
CA LEU A 155 3.43 5.54 -6.65
C LEU A 155 2.65 6.80 -7.01
N ASN A 156 3.22 7.98 -6.77
CA ASN A 156 2.62 9.26 -7.13
C ASN A 156 2.92 9.67 -8.57
N ASP A 157 3.92 9.06 -9.22
CA ASP A 157 4.24 9.30 -10.62
C ASP A 157 3.08 8.93 -11.52
N LYS A 158 3.00 9.56 -12.68
CA LYS A 158 1.90 9.42 -13.63
C LYS A 158 1.64 7.96 -14.02
N PHE A 159 2.69 7.14 -14.14
CA PHE A 159 2.53 5.72 -14.48
C PHE A 159 1.60 4.99 -13.48
N PHE A 160 1.91 5.01 -12.17
CA PHE A 160 1.10 4.33 -11.16
C PHE A 160 -0.18 5.09 -10.82
N SER A 161 -0.13 6.42 -10.74
CA SER A 161 -1.26 7.24 -10.29
C SER A 161 -2.38 7.35 -11.33
N GLN A 162 -2.05 7.38 -12.63
CA GLN A 162 -2.98 7.67 -13.70
C GLN A 162 -3.07 6.57 -14.77
N ILE A 163 -1.93 6.00 -15.20
CA ILE A 163 -1.87 5.08 -16.34
C ILE A 163 -2.28 3.65 -15.94
N CYS A 164 -1.79 3.17 -14.79
CA CYS A 164 -2.14 1.84 -14.29
C CYS A 164 -3.59 1.75 -13.83
N ARG A 165 -4.25 0.65 -14.18
CA ARG A 165 -5.68 0.43 -13.92
C ARG A 165 -5.92 -0.18 -12.54
N PHE A 166 -5.93 0.67 -11.54
CA PHE A 166 -6.37 0.32 -10.18
C PHE A 166 -7.68 1.03 -9.83
N SER A 167 -8.67 0.27 -9.34
CA SER A 167 -9.87 0.86 -8.77
C SER A 167 -9.58 1.58 -7.44
N ALA A 168 -10.45 2.48 -7.02
CA ALA A 168 -10.32 3.15 -5.72
C ALA A 168 -10.22 2.15 -4.56
N LEU A 169 -10.95 1.02 -4.62
CA LEU A 169 -10.86 -0.04 -3.62
C LEU A 169 -9.48 -0.73 -3.63
N GLN A 170 -8.93 -1.00 -4.82
CA GLN A 170 -7.59 -1.60 -4.94
C GLN A 170 -6.51 -0.67 -4.39
N ARG A 171 -6.57 0.63 -4.68
CA ARG A 171 -5.65 1.62 -4.11
C ARG A 171 -5.75 1.69 -2.59
N ARG A 172 -6.99 1.72 -2.04
CA ARG A 172 -7.19 1.66 -0.58
C ARG A 172 -6.59 0.40 0.06
N LYS A 173 -6.62 -0.73 -0.63
CA LYS A 173 -6.00 -1.99 -0.20
C LYS A 173 -4.49 -2.03 -0.42
N GLY A 174 -3.89 -1.04 -1.10
CA GLY A 174 -2.48 -1.02 -1.44
C GLY A 174 -2.09 -2.04 -2.52
N ASP A 175 -3.01 -2.35 -3.45
CA ASP A 175 -2.72 -3.23 -4.57
C ASP A 175 -1.71 -2.63 -5.56
N ASP A 176 -1.70 -1.30 -5.70
CA ASP A 176 -0.72 -0.52 -6.45
C ASP A 176 0.66 -0.61 -5.81
N LEU A 177 0.76 -0.39 -4.50
CA LEU A 177 1.99 -0.58 -3.74
C LEU A 177 2.49 -2.04 -3.83
N CYS A 178 1.58 -3.02 -3.70
CA CYS A 178 1.94 -4.42 -3.86
C CYS A 178 2.51 -4.71 -5.25
N ALA A 179 1.91 -4.15 -6.31
CA ALA A 179 2.40 -4.32 -7.69
C ALA A 179 3.78 -3.69 -7.89
N LEU A 180 4.05 -2.50 -7.31
CA LEU A 180 5.36 -1.87 -7.35
C LEU A 180 6.41 -2.71 -6.60
N MET A 181 6.09 -3.19 -5.40
CA MET A 181 7.01 -4.06 -4.64
C MET A 181 7.27 -5.41 -5.35
N GLN A 182 6.27 -5.97 -6.03
CA GLN A 182 6.45 -7.15 -6.89
C GLN A 182 7.34 -6.85 -8.09
N THR A 183 7.25 -5.64 -8.64
CA THR A 183 8.14 -5.18 -9.71
C THR A 183 9.59 -5.11 -9.23
N MET A 184 9.85 -4.48 -8.10
CA MET A 184 11.17 -4.43 -7.48
C MET A 184 11.74 -5.83 -7.25
N LEU A 185 10.96 -6.72 -6.65
CA LEU A 185 11.35 -8.11 -6.39
C LEU A 185 11.73 -8.85 -7.69
N LEU A 186 10.95 -8.71 -8.76
CA LEU A 186 11.23 -9.38 -10.03
C LEU A 186 12.44 -8.79 -10.75
N LEU A 187 12.66 -7.48 -10.71
CA LEU A 187 13.85 -6.85 -11.25
C LEU A 187 15.09 -7.32 -10.52
N ASP A 188 15.07 -7.35 -9.19
CA ASP A 188 16.18 -7.83 -8.37
C ASP A 188 16.45 -9.33 -8.57
N TYR A 189 15.41 -10.15 -8.74
CA TYR A 189 15.57 -11.54 -9.10
C TYR A 189 16.27 -11.71 -10.46
N LYS A 190 15.86 -10.95 -11.48
CA LYS A 190 16.47 -11.03 -12.82
C LYS A 190 17.92 -10.55 -12.83
N ASN A 191 18.27 -9.61 -11.96
CA ASN A 191 19.66 -9.13 -11.80
C ASN A 191 20.52 -9.97 -10.82
N GLY A 192 19.94 -11.01 -10.20
CA GLY A 192 20.66 -11.89 -9.29
C GLY A 192 20.87 -11.31 -7.87
N PHE A 193 20.17 -10.22 -7.53
CA PHE A 193 20.22 -9.63 -6.19
C PHE A 193 19.28 -10.33 -5.20
N TYR A 194 18.31 -11.10 -5.68
CA TYR A 194 17.33 -11.78 -4.84
C TYR A 194 16.90 -13.12 -5.43
N ASP A 195 16.65 -14.12 -4.55
CA ASP A 195 16.12 -15.42 -4.96
C ASP A 195 14.59 -15.43 -4.93
N LEU A 196 13.97 -15.68 -6.08
CA LEU A 196 12.53 -15.74 -6.21
C LEU A 196 11.97 -17.06 -5.67
N ASN A 197 11.05 -16.98 -4.71
CA ASN A 197 10.19 -18.10 -4.31
C ASN A 197 8.79 -17.96 -4.93
N THR A 198 8.08 -16.90 -4.60
CA THR A 198 6.83 -16.48 -5.26
C THR A 198 6.76 -14.95 -5.27
N ILE A 199 5.71 -14.38 -5.90
CA ILE A 199 5.39 -12.97 -5.78
C ILE A 199 4.16 -12.75 -4.87
N SER A 200 3.98 -13.64 -3.88
CA SER A 200 2.90 -13.50 -2.89
C SER A 200 3.12 -12.30 -1.97
N GLU A 201 2.07 -11.86 -1.29
CA GLU A 201 2.19 -10.79 -0.31
C GLU A 201 3.19 -11.11 0.81
N ASN A 202 3.30 -12.39 1.21
CA ASN A 202 4.27 -12.82 2.21
C ASN A 202 5.71 -12.75 1.68
N ASP A 203 5.94 -13.18 0.44
CA ASP A 203 7.28 -13.09 -0.17
C ASP A 203 7.67 -11.63 -0.42
N VAL A 204 6.71 -10.77 -0.80
CA VAL A 204 6.93 -9.32 -0.89
C VAL A 204 7.34 -8.72 0.46
N MET A 205 6.73 -9.14 1.57
CA MET A 205 7.17 -8.70 2.90
C MET A 205 8.57 -9.23 3.26
N THR A 206 8.87 -10.48 2.93
CA THR A 206 10.22 -11.06 3.14
C THR A 206 11.27 -10.30 2.34
N TYR A 207 10.97 -10.04 1.06
CA TYR A 207 11.81 -9.21 0.19
C TYR A 207 12.02 -7.81 0.75
N ALA A 208 10.94 -7.13 1.18
CA ALA A 208 11.04 -5.80 1.78
C ALA A 208 11.96 -5.76 3.00
N GLY A 209 11.91 -6.81 3.84
CA GLY A 209 12.83 -6.96 4.97
C GLY A 209 14.29 -7.18 4.54
N SER A 210 14.53 -7.87 3.42
CA SER A 210 15.89 -8.14 2.92
C SER A 210 16.56 -6.92 2.31
N ILE A 211 15.80 -6.02 1.69
CA ILE A 211 16.33 -4.78 1.09
C ILE A 211 16.43 -3.62 2.10
N LYS A 212 16.00 -3.82 3.35
CA LYS A 212 16.14 -2.81 4.40
C LYS A 212 17.62 -2.44 4.58
N HIS A 213 17.94 -1.18 4.30
CA HIS A 213 19.31 -0.62 4.30
C HIS A 213 20.27 -1.16 3.19
N ASN A 214 19.76 -1.99 2.28
CA ASN A 214 20.58 -2.63 1.25
C ASN A 214 20.10 -2.35 -0.19
N TYR A 215 19.04 -1.55 -0.37
CA TYR A 215 18.57 -1.19 -1.69
C TYR A 215 19.48 -0.14 -2.29
N THR A 216 20.29 -0.55 -3.29
CA THR A 216 21.37 0.25 -3.85
C THR A 216 20.88 1.34 -4.79
N GLU A 217 21.74 2.32 -5.08
CA GLU A 217 21.42 3.37 -6.06
C GLU A 217 21.24 2.79 -7.46
N GLU A 218 22.05 1.82 -7.86
CA GLU A 218 21.88 1.11 -9.15
C GLU A 218 20.48 0.47 -9.29
N GLN A 219 19.98 -0.16 -8.23
CA GLN A 219 18.62 -0.72 -8.22
C GLN A 219 17.54 0.38 -8.30
N ARG A 220 17.78 1.54 -7.69
CA ARG A 220 16.87 2.70 -7.75
C ARG A 220 16.83 3.29 -9.16
N GLU A 221 18.00 3.50 -9.76
CA GLU A 221 18.14 4.03 -11.12
C GLU A 221 17.45 3.10 -12.14
N LEU A 222 17.71 1.80 -12.07
CA LEU A 222 17.04 0.85 -12.95
C LEU A 222 15.51 0.90 -12.80
N LEU A 223 15.01 0.89 -11.58
CA LEU A 223 13.57 0.95 -11.34
C LEU A 223 12.96 2.26 -11.87
N PHE A 224 13.64 3.38 -11.62
CA PHE A 224 13.21 4.69 -12.11
C PHE A 224 13.17 4.72 -13.64
N ASP A 225 14.23 4.27 -14.30
CA ASP A 225 14.34 4.22 -15.76
C ASP A 225 13.24 3.36 -16.39
N VAL A 226 12.93 2.22 -15.77
CA VAL A 226 11.84 1.34 -16.21
C VAL A 226 10.48 2.03 -16.09
N ILE A 227 10.22 2.72 -14.99
CA ILE A 227 8.95 3.43 -14.79
C ILE A 227 8.84 4.62 -15.76
N ASP A 228 9.90 5.39 -15.93
CA ASP A 228 9.97 6.50 -16.90
C ASP A 228 9.75 6.02 -18.33
N TYR A 229 10.40 4.91 -18.71
CA TYR A 229 10.20 4.28 -20.02
C TYR A 229 8.73 3.86 -20.23
N LEU A 230 8.13 3.22 -19.23
CA LEU A 230 6.74 2.80 -19.31
C LEU A 230 5.77 4.00 -19.31
N GLU A 231 6.08 5.07 -18.60
CA GLU A 231 5.28 6.30 -18.66
C GLU A 231 5.29 6.91 -20.05
N LYS A 232 6.46 6.95 -20.70
CA LYS A 232 6.61 7.40 -22.09
C LYS A 232 5.91 6.46 -23.09
N ALA A 233 5.91 5.16 -22.82
CA ALA A 233 5.23 4.18 -23.67
C ALA A 233 3.70 4.29 -23.59
N PHE A 234 3.15 4.65 -22.45
CA PHE A 234 1.71 4.71 -22.21
C PHE A 234 1.23 6.12 -21.87
N PRO A 235 1.01 7.01 -22.85
CA PRO A 235 0.54 8.37 -22.62
C PRO A 235 -0.86 8.44 -21.96
N GLU A 236 -1.63 7.35 -22.09
CA GLU A 236 -3.00 7.20 -21.58
C GLU A 236 -3.19 5.88 -20.83
N PRO A 237 -4.20 5.78 -19.94
CA PRO A 237 -4.49 4.55 -19.22
C PRO A 237 -4.76 3.36 -20.14
N ASP A 238 -4.12 2.22 -19.85
CA ASP A 238 -4.35 0.98 -20.60
C ASP A 238 -5.04 -0.08 -19.72
N LYS A 239 -6.07 -0.74 -20.30
CA LYS A 239 -6.88 -1.76 -19.59
C LYS A 239 -6.09 -3.01 -19.20
N ASN A 240 -4.95 -3.26 -19.82
CA ASN A 240 -4.10 -4.43 -19.58
C ASN A 240 -3.00 -4.16 -18.54
N LEU A 241 -2.77 -2.89 -18.15
CA LEU A 241 -1.88 -2.52 -17.05
C LEU A 241 -2.60 -2.71 -15.71
N LYS A 242 -2.85 -3.97 -15.36
CA LYS A 242 -3.46 -4.43 -14.11
C LYS A 242 -2.40 -4.94 -13.16
N LYS A 243 -2.72 -5.05 -11.85
CA LYS A 243 -1.86 -5.60 -10.79
C LYS A 243 -1.03 -6.81 -11.24
N ILE A 244 -1.66 -7.79 -11.92
CA ILE A 244 -1.00 -9.04 -12.31
C ILE A 244 0.01 -8.86 -13.47
N ASN A 245 -0.19 -7.88 -14.35
CA ASN A 245 0.63 -7.69 -15.53
C ASN A 245 1.78 -6.70 -15.31
N ILE A 246 1.58 -5.68 -14.46
CA ILE A 246 2.55 -4.59 -14.23
C ILE A 246 3.96 -5.13 -13.91
N PRO A 247 4.16 -6.06 -12.96
CA PRO A 247 5.50 -6.56 -12.65
C PRO A 247 6.16 -7.29 -13.83
N VAL A 248 5.36 -8.02 -14.61
CA VAL A 248 5.85 -8.75 -15.81
C VAL A 248 6.22 -7.78 -16.93
N VAL A 249 5.36 -6.78 -17.18
CA VAL A 249 5.59 -5.74 -18.20
C VAL A 249 6.84 -4.93 -17.89
N ALA A 250 7.09 -4.62 -16.63
CA ALA A 250 8.29 -3.91 -16.19
C ALA A 250 9.58 -4.71 -16.49
N VAL A 251 9.57 -6.02 -16.22
CA VAL A 251 10.70 -6.89 -16.58
C VAL A 251 10.95 -6.92 -18.10
N VAL A 252 9.87 -7.02 -18.89
CA VAL A 252 9.98 -7.02 -20.35
C VAL A 252 10.43 -5.66 -20.88
N ALA A 253 10.06 -4.57 -20.22
CA ALA A 253 10.52 -3.22 -20.57
C ALA A 253 12.04 -3.09 -20.45
N VAL A 254 12.68 -3.68 -19.42
CA VAL A 254 14.15 -3.69 -19.33
C VAL A 254 14.78 -4.31 -20.56
N ARG A 255 14.25 -5.46 -21.03
CA ARG A 255 14.74 -6.07 -22.27
C ARG A 255 14.54 -5.16 -23.48
N ALA A 256 13.42 -4.45 -23.56
CA ALA A 256 13.14 -3.51 -24.63
C ALA A 256 14.08 -2.28 -24.59
N MET A 257 14.51 -1.86 -23.40
CA MET A 257 15.47 -0.77 -23.22
C MET A 257 16.89 -1.13 -23.67
N GLY A 258 17.15 -2.40 -24.00
CA GLY A 258 18.46 -2.87 -24.43
C GLY A 258 19.37 -3.27 -23.27
N ASP A 259 18.86 -3.25 -22.05
CA ASP A 259 19.58 -3.80 -20.91
C ASP A 259 19.34 -5.30 -20.81
N ASN A 260 20.42 -6.07 -20.74
CA ASN A 260 20.34 -7.48 -20.45
C ASN A 260 20.71 -7.72 -18.99
N TYR A 261 19.78 -8.35 -18.28
CA TYR A 261 20.10 -8.92 -16.98
C TYR A 261 21.33 -9.84 -17.12
N ASN A 262 22.45 -9.41 -16.57
CA ASN A 262 23.64 -10.21 -16.24
C ASN A 262 24.66 -10.62 -17.29
N THR A 263 24.58 -10.43 -18.62
CA THR A 263 25.74 -10.92 -19.38
C THR A 263 26.01 -10.38 -20.78
N THR A 264 25.08 -9.89 -21.51
CA THR A 264 25.36 -9.39 -22.85
C THR A 264 24.43 -8.23 -23.16
N LYS A 265 25.01 -7.05 -23.39
CA LYS A 265 24.24 -5.91 -23.88
C LYS A 265 23.52 -6.35 -25.15
N SER A 266 22.21 -6.30 -25.13
CA SER A 266 21.43 -6.43 -26.34
C SER A 266 21.74 -5.22 -27.19
N ILE A 267 22.11 -5.46 -28.44
CA ILE A 267 22.33 -4.40 -29.42
C ILE A 267 21.02 -3.71 -29.83
N TYR A 268 19.89 -4.17 -29.36
CA TYR A 268 18.58 -3.71 -29.80
C TYR A 268 17.88 -2.91 -28.70
N ARG A 269 17.49 -1.68 -29.01
CA ARG A 269 16.70 -0.81 -28.17
C ARG A 269 15.37 -0.53 -28.86
N VAL A 270 14.26 -0.91 -28.19
CA VAL A 270 12.91 -0.62 -28.66
C VAL A 270 12.45 0.70 -28.03
N GLY A 271 12.11 1.70 -28.85
CA GLY A 271 11.58 2.96 -28.32
C GLY A 271 10.20 2.80 -27.67
N PRO A 272 9.84 3.68 -26.69
CA PRO A 272 8.59 3.55 -25.94
C PRO A 272 7.32 3.43 -26.78
N MET A 273 7.21 4.21 -27.86
CA MET A 273 6.05 4.16 -28.75
C MET A 273 5.92 2.80 -29.48
N TYR A 274 7.04 2.20 -29.87
CA TYR A 274 7.05 0.87 -30.50
C TYR A 274 6.75 -0.22 -29.51
N PHE A 275 7.22 -0.11 -28.26
CA PHE A 275 6.85 -0.99 -27.16
C PHE A 275 5.33 -1.00 -26.93
N ARG A 276 4.68 0.17 -26.96
CA ARG A 276 3.21 0.26 -26.87
C ARG A 276 2.52 -0.44 -28.05
N LYS A 277 3.03 -0.32 -29.28
CA LYS A 277 2.46 -1.00 -30.44
C LYS A 277 2.54 -2.52 -30.28
N TRP A 278 3.71 -3.02 -29.90
CA TRP A 278 3.88 -4.44 -29.57
C TRP A 278 2.96 -4.88 -28.43
N PHE A 279 2.89 -4.12 -27.34
CA PHE A 279 2.04 -4.45 -26.20
C PHE A 279 0.56 -4.57 -26.58
N SER A 280 0.07 -3.68 -27.43
CA SER A 280 -1.30 -3.75 -27.96
C SER A 280 -1.50 -5.00 -28.82
N HIS A 281 -0.54 -5.30 -29.70
CA HIS A 281 -0.54 -6.52 -30.52
C HIS A 281 -0.53 -7.78 -29.64
N PHE A 282 0.33 -7.84 -28.65
CA PHE A 282 0.42 -8.96 -27.71
C PHE A 282 -0.93 -9.30 -27.06
N PHE A 283 -1.63 -8.31 -26.56
CA PHE A 283 -2.92 -8.52 -25.90
C PHE A 283 -4.09 -8.76 -26.86
N THR A 284 -3.87 -8.57 -28.16
CA THR A 284 -4.86 -8.87 -29.21
C THR A 284 -4.63 -10.25 -29.81
N GLU A 285 -3.41 -10.59 -30.16
CA GLU A 285 -3.08 -11.76 -30.96
C GLU A 285 -2.43 -12.91 -30.16
N CYS A 286 -1.64 -12.59 -29.12
CA CYS A 286 -0.82 -13.58 -28.39
C CYS A 286 -1.36 -13.90 -26.97
N TYR A 287 -2.48 -13.30 -26.57
CA TYR A 287 -2.94 -13.34 -25.19
C TYR A 287 -3.40 -14.70 -24.70
N GLU A 288 -3.90 -15.58 -25.56
CA GLU A 288 -4.46 -16.88 -25.13
C GLU A 288 -3.39 -17.77 -24.46
N ASP A 289 -2.17 -17.84 -24.99
CA ASP A 289 -1.08 -18.59 -24.38
C ASP A 289 -0.62 -18.01 -23.03
N TYR A 290 -0.68 -16.69 -22.89
CA TYR A 290 -0.37 -16.00 -21.65
C TYR A 290 -1.47 -16.17 -20.60
N ARG A 291 -2.73 -16.12 -21.00
CA ARG A 291 -3.92 -16.12 -20.15
C ARG A 291 -3.99 -17.35 -19.23
N GLN A 292 -3.58 -18.52 -19.71
CA GLN A 292 -3.59 -19.76 -18.92
C GLN A 292 -2.74 -19.66 -17.65
N TYR A 293 -1.70 -18.79 -17.64
CA TYR A 293 -0.84 -18.55 -16.47
C TYR A 293 -1.33 -17.39 -15.59
N CYS A 294 -2.43 -16.72 -15.95
CA CYS A 294 -3.04 -15.64 -15.18
C CYS A 294 -4.14 -16.13 -14.20
N SER A 295 -4.43 -17.41 -14.18
CA SER A 295 -5.46 -18.03 -13.31
C SER A 295 -4.94 -18.33 -11.90
N SER A 296 -5.68 -19.15 -11.15
CA SER A 296 -5.29 -19.59 -9.80
C SER A 296 -3.82 -20.00 -9.71
N GLY A 297 -3.13 -19.49 -8.70
CA GLY A 297 -1.70 -19.73 -8.50
C GLY A 297 -0.78 -18.90 -9.41
N SER A 298 -1.26 -17.85 -10.07
CA SER A 298 -0.47 -16.95 -10.92
C SER A 298 0.72 -16.29 -10.20
N ILE A 299 0.70 -16.23 -8.87
CA ILE A 299 1.79 -15.70 -8.03
C ILE A 299 2.96 -16.68 -7.85
N LYS A 300 2.79 -17.96 -8.23
CA LYS A 300 3.86 -18.96 -8.12
C LYS A 300 5.00 -18.65 -9.08
N LYS A 301 6.24 -18.96 -8.66
CA LYS A 301 7.47 -18.74 -9.45
C LYS A 301 7.33 -19.24 -10.88
N GLU A 302 6.96 -20.51 -11.04
CA GLU A 302 6.83 -21.16 -12.35
C GLU A 302 5.90 -20.37 -13.29
N LYS A 303 4.67 -20.02 -12.83
CA LYS A 303 3.71 -19.28 -13.65
C LYS A 303 4.14 -17.85 -13.91
N THR A 304 4.80 -17.22 -12.94
CA THR A 304 5.33 -15.86 -13.11
C THR A 304 6.44 -15.83 -14.16
N LEU A 305 7.40 -16.76 -14.07
CA LEU A 305 8.48 -16.84 -15.05
C LEU A 305 7.97 -17.23 -16.44
N LYS A 306 6.96 -18.10 -16.52
CA LYS A 306 6.37 -18.46 -17.82
C LYS A 306 5.65 -17.27 -18.47
N ARG A 307 4.99 -16.42 -17.69
CA ARG A 307 4.42 -15.16 -18.21
C ARG A 307 5.48 -14.21 -18.75
N ILE A 308 6.59 -14.07 -18.04
CA ILE A 308 7.74 -13.26 -18.49
C ILE A 308 8.28 -13.83 -19.80
N GLU A 309 8.57 -15.12 -19.84
CA GLU A 309 9.09 -15.83 -21.02
C GLU A 309 8.20 -15.62 -22.27
N ILE A 310 6.88 -15.81 -22.12
CA ILE A 310 5.94 -15.64 -23.23
C ILE A 310 5.95 -14.19 -23.75
N MET A 311 5.98 -13.21 -22.85
CA MET A 311 6.03 -11.80 -23.29
C MET A 311 7.39 -11.42 -23.89
N GLU A 312 8.51 -11.87 -23.31
CA GLU A 312 9.86 -11.65 -23.84
C GLU A 312 10.01 -12.27 -25.24
N ASN A 313 9.55 -13.52 -25.43
CA ASN A 313 9.60 -14.17 -26.73
C ASN A 313 8.73 -13.45 -27.76
N SER A 314 7.52 -13.07 -27.40
CA SER A 314 6.65 -12.29 -28.28
C SER A 314 7.24 -10.92 -28.67
N LEU A 315 7.98 -10.26 -27.75
CA LEU A 315 8.67 -9.01 -28.04
C LEU A 315 9.78 -9.25 -29.10
N VAL A 316 10.59 -10.31 -28.89
CA VAL A 316 11.67 -10.69 -29.80
C VAL A 316 11.12 -11.03 -31.18
N ASP A 317 10.07 -11.85 -31.21
CA ASP A 317 9.46 -12.29 -32.49
C ASP A 317 8.81 -11.11 -33.24
N TYR A 318 8.13 -10.22 -32.54
CA TYR A 318 7.43 -9.07 -33.14
C TYR A 318 8.38 -8.10 -33.83
N PHE A 319 9.56 -7.90 -33.27
CA PHE A 319 10.57 -7.00 -33.87
C PHE A 319 11.66 -7.75 -34.61
N GLU A 320 11.55 -9.08 -34.81
CA GLU A 320 12.57 -9.91 -35.47
C GLU A 320 13.97 -9.63 -34.89
N LEU A 321 14.07 -9.45 -33.58
CA LEU A 321 15.30 -8.97 -32.93
C LEU A 321 16.51 -9.91 -33.08
N ASN A 322 16.31 -11.10 -33.64
CA ASN A 322 17.38 -12.03 -33.97
C ASN A 322 18.00 -11.77 -35.35
N ASP A 323 17.29 -11.04 -36.23
CA ASP A 323 17.68 -10.84 -37.62
C ASP A 323 17.85 -9.35 -38.06
N ILE A 324 17.61 -8.41 -37.12
CA ILE A 324 17.74 -6.98 -37.43
C ILE A 324 19.22 -6.61 -37.55
N THR A 325 19.69 -6.45 -38.76
CA THR A 325 20.96 -5.84 -39.07
C THR A 325 20.95 -4.34 -38.75
N GLU A 326 22.12 -3.74 -38.51
CA GLU A 326 22.37 -2.34 -38.11
C GLU A 326 21.55 -1.26 -38.84
N GLN A 327 20.98 -1.54 -40.01
CA GLN A 327 20.29 -0.57 -40.86
C GLN A 327 18.96 -0.02 -40.31
N ILE A 328 18.28 -0.70 -39.38
CA ILE A 328 17.02 -0.20 -38.80
C ILE A 328 17.28 0.67 -37.59
N VAL A 329 18.41 0.46 -36.89
CA VAL A 329 18.80 1.27 -35.70
C VAL A 329 19.12 2.70 -36.16
N ASP A 330 19.79 2.90 -37.29
CA ASP A 330 20.14 4.21 -37.83
C ASP A 330 18.92 5.01 -38.30
N SER A 331 17.91 4.37 -38.88
CA SER A 331 16.67 5.08 -39.28
C SER A 331 15.79 5.53 -38.12
N LEU A 332 15.91 4.88 -36.94
CA LEU A 332 15.17 5.26 -35.74
C LEU A 332 15.89 6.33 -34.90
N THR A 333 17.20 6.51 -35.08
CA THR A 333 18.01 7.58 -34.48
C THR A 333 18.00 8.86 -35.34
N GLU A 334 17.86 8.77 -36.63
CA GLU A 334 17.81 9.94 -37.52
C GLU A 334 16.51 10.77 -37.40
N GLU A 335 15.38 10.18 -37.05
CA GLU A 335 14.15 10.94 -36.76
C GLU A 335 14.20 11.79 -35.48
N THR A 336 15.10 11.47 -34.55
CA THR A 336 15.28 12.27 -33.31
C THR A 336 16.31 13.37 -33.46
N THR A 337 17.27 13.26 -34.41
CA THR A 337 18.28 14.29 -34.66
C THR A 337 17.83 15.36 -35.65
N SER A 338 16.83 15.09 -36.51
CA SER A 338 16.33 16.07 -37.50
C SER A 338 15.38 17.12 -36.92
N THR A 339 14.99 17.02 -35.66
CA THR A 339 14.19 18.01 -34.95
C THR A 339 14.99 18.97 -34.09
N GLU A 340 16.27 18.70 -33.80
CA GLU A 340 17.13 19.59 -33.01
C GLU A 340 17.96 20.58 -33.86
N ASP A 341 18.20 20.29 -35.17
CA ASP A 341 19.03 21.14 -36.04
C ASP A 341 18.30 22.30 -36.72
N ASN A 342 16.98 22.46 -36.53
CA ASN A 342 16.22 23.57 -37.12
C ASN A 342 15.88 24.72 -36.15
N LEU A 343 16.51 24.81 -34.98
CA LEU A 343 16.28 25.89 -34.00
C LEU A 343 17.52 26.74 -33.67
N SER A 344 18.60 26.62 -34.44
CA SER A 344 19.83 27.39 -34.20
C SER A 344 20.27 28.28 -35.37
N GLU A 345 19.35 29.02 -35.97
CA GLU A 345 19.72 30.25 -36.74
C GLU A 345 18.55 31.22 -36.68
N ASN A 346 18.57 32.14 -35.73
CA ASN A 346 18.26 33.56 -35.80
C ASN A 346 17.82 34.11 -34.43
N SER A 347 18.72 34.72 -33.74
CA SER A 347 18.59 36.15 -33.31
C SER A 347 19.67 36.48 -32.30
N SER A 348 20.68 37.17 -32.76
CA SER A 348 21.42 38.15 -31.98
C SER A 348 20.49 39.36 -31.78
N TYR A 349 20.22 39.75 -30.51
CA TYR A 349 20.22 41.14 -30.08
C TYR A 349 19.92 41.24 -28.56
N ASP A 350 20.90 41.85 -27.92
CA ASP A 350 20.89 42.72 -26.75
C ASP A 350 20.25 42.34 -25.40
N SER A 351 21.20 42.32 -24.47
CA SER A 351 21.21 42.64 -23.06
C SER A 351 20.10 43.59 -22.58
N GLU A 352 19.47 43.29 -21.44
CA GLU A 352 19.54 44.06 -20.19
C GLU A 352 18.64 43.45 -19.10
N ASN A 353 19.24 43.26 -17.93
CA ASN A 353 18.76 43.31 -16.55
C ASN A 353 17.24 43.15 -16.23
N GLU A 354 16.87 42.15 -15.42
CA GLU A 354 16.47 42.45 -14.02
C GLU A 354 16.05 41.17 -13.24
N SER A 355 16.69 41.08 -12.11
CA SER A 355 16.24 40.56 -10.79
C SER A 355 15.36 39.32 -10.66
N SER A 356 16.02 38.29 -10.13
CA SER A 356 15.63 37.38 -9.03
C SER A 356 14.21 37.53 -8.46
N LYS A 357 13.46 36.42 -8.50
CA LYS A 357 12.61 35.98 -7.37
C LYS A 357 12.66 34.46 -7.23
N SER A 358 13.44 34.02 -6.26
CA SER A 358 13.40 32.67 -5.70
C SER A 358 12.07 32.50 -4.98
N THR A 359 11.26 31.53 -5.38
CA THR A 359 10.21 31.00 -4.53
C THR A 359 10.82 29.91 -3.65
N GLY A 360 11.23 30.31 -2.44
CA GLY A 360 11.62 29.40 -1.38
C GLY A 360 10.40 28.67 -0.83
N ASN A 361 10.47 27.35 -0.75
CA ASN A 361 9.59 26.57 0.09
C ASN A 361 9.91 26.91 1.55
N VAL A 362 8.94 27.48 2.23
CA VAL A 362 9.00 27.70 3.68
C VAL A 362 8.45 26.44 4.34
N GLU A 363 9.32 25.64 4.94
CA GLU A 363 8.93 24.63 5.91
C GLU A 363 8.57 25.35 7.23
N ILE A 364 7.30 25.29 7.60
CA ILE A 364 6.82 25.80 8.89
C ILE A 364 6.97 24.66 9.89
N PRO A 365 7.73 24.82 10.99
CA PRO A 365 7.87 23.81 12.03
C PRO A 365 6.50 23.56 12.71
N LEU A 366 6.27 22.30 13.07
CA LEU A 366 5.00 21.85 13.69
C LEU A 366 4.65 22.59 15.00
N GLU A 367 5.64 23.21 15.63
CA GLU A 367 5.49 23.99 16.87
C GLU A 367 4.76 25.32 16.66
N GLU A 368 4.91 25.97 15.49
CA GLU A 368 4.19 27.21 15.18
C GLU A 368 2.70 26.99 14.88
N LEU A 369 2.32 25.81 14.36
CA LEU A 369 0.92 25.44 14.13
C LEU A 369 0.14 25.13 15.41
N LEU A 370 0.83 24.91 16.53
CA LEU A 370 0.21 24.63 17.82
C LEU A 370 -0.02 25.89 18.68
N GLU A 371 0.63 27.00 18.37
CA GLU A 371 0.45 28.27 19.11
C GLU A 371 -0.72 29.13 18.60
N GLU A 372 -1.07 29.04 17.32
CA GLU A 372 -2.22 29.80 16.78
C GLU A 372 -3.60 29.28 17.22
N ASN A 373 -3.69 28.06 17.73
CA ASN A 373 -4.94 27.49 18.25
C ASN A 373 -5.20 27.75 19.74
N LYS A 374 -4.39 28.58 20.40
CA LYS A 374 -4.59 28.95 21.84
C LYS A 374 -5.21 30.34 22.04
N THR A 375 -5.51 31.06 20.96
CA THR A 375 -6.05 32.43 21.03
C THR A 375 -7.26 32.66 20.12
N ALA A 376 -8.12 31.65 19.93
CA ALA A 376 -9.44 31.88 19.31
C ALA A 376 -10.51 31.22 20.21
#